data_a5ab544d33cad7d59265a7f37a2cb57d
#
_entry.id   a5ab544d33cad7d59265a7f37a2cb57d
#
_cell.length_a   1.000
_cell.length_b   1.000
_cell.length_c   1.000
_cell.angle_alpha   90.00
_cell.angle_beta   90.00
_cell.angle_gamma   90.00
#
_symmetry.space_group_name_H-M   'P 1'
#
loop_
_entity.id
_entity.type
_entity.pdbx_description
1 polymer ?
#
loop_
_entity_poly.entity_id
_entity_poly.type
_entity_poly.pdbx_seq_one_letter_code
_entity_poly.pdbx_strand_id
1 'polypeptide(L)'
;MSVKVLYKTTATATGGRDGTASTADGAFSVKLATPKELGGCGGAGNNPEQLFAAGYAACFIGAMKAVAAQGGGVKVPADASVTSTVGIGPRSEGGFGLDIDLADSLPGLARADAEALVEKAHHVCPYSNATRGNVDVRLTVV
;
A
#
# COMPACT_ATOMS: atom_id res chain seq x y z
N MET A 1 -13.23 -15.79 -7.53
CA MET A 1 -13.66 -14.69 -6.65
C MET A 1 -14.40 -13.63 -7.46
N SER A 2 -15.57 -13.20 -7.00
CA SER A 2 -16.33 -12.11 -7.64
C SER A 2 -16.33 -10.87 -6.74
N VAL A 3 -16.29 -9.69 -7.34
CA VAL A 3 -16.33 -8.41 -6.63
C VAL A 3 -17.52 -7.60 -7.17
N LYS A 4 -18.39 -7.14 -6.25
CA LYS A 4 -19.41 -6.15 -6.59
C LYS A 4 -18.75 -4.78 -6.61
N VAL A 5 -18.47 -4.27 -7.79
CA VAL A 5 -17.74 -3.00 -7.97
C VAL A 5 -18.63 -1.83 -7.55
N LEU A 6 -18.16 -1.03 -6.60
CA LEU A 6 -18.83 0.18 -6.11
C LEU A 6 -18.24 1.46 -6.70
N TYR A 7 -16.95 1.45 -7.06
CA TYR A 7 -16.23 2.60 -7.58
C TYR A 7 -15.18 2.14 -8.60
N LYS A 8 -14.98 2.95 -9.62
CA LYS A 8 -13.91 2.74 -10.62
C LYS A 8 -13.12 4.02 -10.81
N THR A 9 -11.84 3.89 -11.03
CA THR A 9 -10.97 4.98 -11.47
C THR A 9 -10.07 4.48 -12.60
N THR A 10 -9.57 5.40 -13.40
CA THR A 10 -8.74 5.09 -14.55
C THR A 10 -7.51 5.98 -14.54
N ALA A 11 -6.36 5.40 -14.76
CA ALA A 11 -5.10 6.12 -14.92
C ALA A 11 -4.40 5.63 -16.18
N THR A 12 -3.64 6.52 -16.80
CA THR A 12 -2.84 6.22 -18.00
C THR A 12 -1.40 6.62 -17.75
N ALA A 13 -0.48 5.74 -18.12
CA ALA A 13 0.96 6.03 -18.09
C ALA A 13 1.55 5.97 -19.50
N THR A 14 2.53 6.82 -19.75
CA THR A 14 3.33 6.82 -20.97
C THR A 14 4.81 6.91 -20.61
N GLY A 15 5.68 6.34 -21.46
CA GLY A 15 7.13 6.38 -21.25
C GLY A 15 7.66 5.45 -20.17
N GLY A 16 6.84 4.54 -19.67
CA GLY A 16 7.25 3.56 -18.64
C GLY A 16 7.71 4.25 -17.36
N ARG A 17 8.83 3.78 -16.81
CA ARG A 17 9.38 4.28 -15.53
C ARG A 17 10.01 5.67 -15.61
N ASP A 18 10.14 6.27 -16.80
CA ASP A 18 10.73 7.60 -17.03
C ASP A 18 9.76 8.59 -17.67
N GLY A 19 8.49 8.23 -17.72
CA GLY A 19 7.45 9.07 -18.33
C GLY A 19 6.57 9.77 -17.30
N THR A 20 5.27 9.67 -17.51
CA THR A 20 4.24 10.27 -16.64
C THR A 20 3.11 9.29 -16.39
N ALA A 21 2.41 9.46 -15.28
CA ALA A 21 1.16 8.76 -15.01
C ALA A 21 0.15 9.75 -14.44
N SER A 22 -1.10 9.65 -14.89
CA SER A 22 -2.16 10.54 -14.42
C SER A 22 -3.51 9.84 -14.44
N THR A 23 -4.40 10.24 -13.53
CA THR A 23 -5.80 9.81 -13.56
C THR A 23 -6.56 10.56 -14.66
N ALA A 24 -7.64 9.94 -15.15
CA ALA A 24 -8.45 10.51 -16.24
C ALA A 24 -9.04 11.88 -15.88
N ASP A 25 -9.37 12.11 -14.60
CA ASP A 25 -9.90 13.39 -14.10
C ASP A 25 -8.81 14.42 -13.81
N GLY A 26 -7.53 14.07 -13.95
CA GLY A 26 -6.40 14.96 -13.70
C GLY A 26 -6.13 15.25 -12.21
N ALA A 27 -6.88 14.65 -11.28
CA ALA A 27 -6.71 14.89 -9.86
C ALA A 27 -5.37 14.36 -9.33
N PHE A 28 -4.84 13.34 -9.98
CA PHE A 28 -3.53 12.76 -9.68
C PHE A 28 -2.67 12.77 -10.93
N SER A 29 -1.48 13.34 -10.84
CA SER A 29 -0.51 13.38 -11.94
C SER A 29 0.90 13.38 -11.38
N VAL A 30 1.74 12.46 -11.86
CA VAL A 30 3.13 12.34 -11.43
C VAL A 30 4.07 12.21 -12.62
N LYS A 31 5.25 12.83 -12.49
CA LYS A 31 6.40 12.52 -13.32
C LYS A 31 7.11 11.30 -12.74
N LEU A 32 7.48 10.38 -13.61
CA LEU A 32 8.17 9.16 -13.21
C LEU A 32 9.68 9.28 -13.50
N ALA A 33 10.49 8.69 -12.63
CA ALA A 33 11.93 8.59 -12.81
C ALA A 33 12.41 7.23 -12.25
N THR A 34 13.21 6.55 -13.06
CA THR A 34 13.78 5.25 -12.65
C THR A 34 14.91 5.48 -11.65
N PRO A 35 14.87 4.83 -10.47
CA PRO A 35 15.95 4.94 -9.50
C PRO A 35 17.25 4.30 -10.01
N LYS A 36 18.38 4.74 -9.46
CA LYS A 36 19.71 4.24 -9.87
C LYS A 36 19.85 2.74 -9.65
N GLU A 37 19.25 2.21 -8.60
CA GLU A 37 19.27 0.79 -8.24
C GLU A 37 18.61 -0.10 -9.32
N LEU A 38 17.73 0.48 -10.12
CA LEU A 38 17.08 -0.18 -11.26
C LEU A 38 17.67 0.24 -12.61
N GLY A 39 18.85 0.86 -12.61
CA GLY A 39 19.56 1.25 -13.82
C GLY A 39 19.18 2.62 -14.38
N GLY A 40 18.42 3.42 -13.64
CA GLY A 40 18.06 4.76 -14.02
C GLY A 40 19.11 5.80 -13.66
N CYS A 41 18.86 7.06 -14.05
CA CYS A 41 19.74 8.18 -13.69
C CYS A 41 19.45 8.77 -12.31
N GLY A 42 18.40 8.33 -11.64
CA GLY A 42 18.01 8.81 -10.31
C GLY A 42 17.55 10.26 -10.29
N GLY A 43 16.96 10.73 -11.39
CA GLY A 43 16.44 12.10 -11.50
C GLY A 43 15.21 12.33 -10.64
N ALA A 44 14.73 13.58 -10.65
CA ALA A 44 13.53 13.96 -9.92
C ALA A 44 12.29 13.30 -10.51
N GLY A 45 11.52 12.62 -9.66
CA GLY A 45 10.28 11.94 -10.05
C GLY A 45 9.94 10.84 -9.07
N ASN A 46 8.78 10.25 -9.30
CA ASN A 46 8.27 9.13 -8.52
C ASN A 46 8.45 7.81 -9.28
N ASN A 47 8.25 6.70 -8.61
CA ASN A 47 8.30 5.38 -9.24
C ASN A 47 7.10 4.54 -8.82
N PRO A 48 6.80 3.45 -9.53
CA PRO A 48 5.67 2.58 -9.21
C PRO A 48 5.69 2.02 -7.79
N GLU A 49 6.87 1.75 -7.26
CA GLU A 49 7.02 1.20 -5.90
C GLU A 49 6.61 2.23 -4.85
N GLN A 50 6.93 3.51 -5.05
CA GLN A 50 6.47 4.60 -4.18
C GLN A 50 4.95 4.76 -4.25
N LEU A 51 4.36 4.66 -5.43
CA LEU A 51 2.91 4.74 -5.62
C LEU A 51 2.21 3.57 -4.93
N PHE A 52 2.76 2.37 -5.07
CA PHE A 52 2.25 1.17 -4.41
C PHE A 52 2.32 1.32 -2.88
N ALA A 53 3.46 1.78 -2.36
CA ALA A 53 3.66 1.99 -0.92
C ALA A 53 2.66 3.00 -0.36
N ALA A 54 2.50 4.14 -1.00
CA ALA A 54 1.55 5.18 -0.58
C ALA A 54 0.11 4.67 -0.63
N GLY A 55 -0.27 3.99 -1.71
CA GLY A 55 -1.60 3.40 -1.86
C GLY A 55 -1.90 2.35 -0.80
N TYR A 56 -0.96 1.45 -0.54
CA TYR A 56 -1.14 0.40 0.47
C TYR A 56 -1.28 1.01 1.87
N ALA A 57 -0.41 1.94 2.25
CA ALA A 57 -0.47 2.60 3.55
C ALA A 57 -1.83 3.28 3.78
N ALA A 58 -2.30 4.06 2.82
CA ALA A 58 -3.59 4.74 2.90
C ALA A 58 -4.75 3.74 2.95
N CYS A 59 -4.74 2.73 2.10
CA CYS A 59 -5.76 1.69 2.04
C CYS A 59 -5.83 0.90 3.36
N PHE A 60 -4.69 0.61 3.98
CA PHE A 60 -4.61 -0.14 5.23
C PHE A 60 -5.20 0.65 6.40
N ILE A 61 -4.95 1.96 6.50
CA ILE A 61 -5.61 2.82 7.50
C ILE A 61 -7.14 2.80 7.28
N GLY A 62 -7.57 2.88 6.02
CA GLY A 62 -9.00 2.75 5.67
C GLY A 62 -9.59 1.42 6.16
N ALA A 63 -8.87 0.33 6.00
CA ALA A 63 -9.28 -1.00 6.48
C ALA A 63 -9.38 -1.04 8.01
N MET A 64 -8.41 -0.45 8.73
CA MET A 64 -8.49 -0.35 10.19
C MET A 64 -9.72 0.43 10.65
N LYS A 65 -10.02 1.55 9.98
CA LYS A 65 -11.23 2.33 10.28
C LYS A 65 -12.52 1.55 10.00
N ALA A 66 -12.55 0.79 8.91
CA ALA A 66 -13.70 -0.04 8.58
C ALA A 66 -13.93 -1.14 9.63
N VAL A 67 -12.87 -1.78 10.09
CA VAL A 67 -12.93 -2.79 11.16
C VAL A 67 -13.42 -2.16 12.46
N ALA A 68 -12.88 -1.02 12.84
CA ALA A 68 -13.27 -0.32 14.06
C ALA A 68 -14.74 0.10 14.03
N ALA A 69 -15.26 0.52 12.88
CA ALA A 69 -16.66 0.92 12.71
C ALA A 69 -17.64 -0.26 12.82
N GLN A 70 -17.20 -1.49 12.63
CA GLN A 70 -18.03 -2.69 12.75
C GLN A 70 -18.22 -3.19 14.18
N GLY A 71 -17.73 -2.45 15.15
CA GLY A 71 -18.03 -2.72 16.56
C GLY A 71 -17.02 -3.63 17.26
N GLY A 72 -15.82 -3.16 17.48
CA GLY A 72 -14.81 -3.84 18.29
C GLY A 72 -14.43 -3.13 19.56
N GLY A 73 -15.07 -2.01 19.88
CA GLY A 73 -14.73 -1.20 21.06
C GLY A 73 -13.42 -0.43 20.95
N VAL A 74 -12.64 -0.68 19.91
CA VAL A 74 -11.36 -0.01 19.65
C VAL A 74 -11.55 1.01 18.53
N LYS A 75 -11.09 2.24 18.78
CA LYS A 75 -11.14 3.33 17.80
C LYS A 75 -9.74 3.59 17.26
N VAL A 76 -9.65 3.78 15.96
CA VAL A 76 -8.37 4.16 15.33
C VAL A 76 -7.99 5.57 15.81
N PRO A 77 -6.80 5.75 16.40
CA PRO A 77 -6.35 7.08 16.82
C PRO A 77 -6.28 8.05 15.64
N ALA A 78 -6.56 9.33 15.91
CA ALA A 78 -6.50 10.37 14.87
C ALA A 78 -5.09 10.54 14.28
N ASP A 79 -4.06 10.26 15.07
CA ASP A 79 -2.65 10.34 14.71
C ASP A 79 -2.06 8.98 14.30
N ALA A 80 -2.91 7.98 14.04
CA ALA A 80 -2.46 6.69 13.52
C ALA A 80 -1.76 6.86 12.17
N SER A 81 -0.70 6.10 11.98
CA SER A 81 0.04 6.09 10.71
C SER A 81 0.44 4.67 10.32
N VAL A 82 0.57 4.46 9.03
CA VAL A 82 1.13 3.23 8.46
C VAL A 82 2.30 3.62 7.59
N THR A 83 3.44 3.01 7.84
CA THR A 83 4.61 3.13 6.97
C THR A 83 4.74 1.85 6.16
N SER A 84 4.55 1.96 4.85
CA SER A 84 4.70 0.85 3.93
C SER A 84 6.07 0.93 3.26
N THR A 85 6.86 -0.13 3.38
CA THR A 85 8.14 -0.28 2.69
C THR A 85 7.98 -1.31 1.59
N VAL A 86 8.25 -0.92 0.36
CA VAL A 86 8.11 -1.78 -0.82
C VAL A 86 9.45 -1.91 -1.51
N GLY A 87 9.98 -3.12 -1.54
CA GLY A 87 11.15 -3.49 -2.31
C GLY A 87 10.78 -4.15 -3.63
N ILE A 88 11.68 -4.09 -4.59
CA ILE A 88 11.57 -4.79 -5.87
C ILE A 88 12.88 -5.52 -6.16
N GLY A 89 12.77 -6.72 -6.70
CA GLY A 89 13.95 -7.50 -7.10
C GLY A 89 13.58 -8.67 -7.99
N PRO A 90 14.61 -9.36 -8.57
CA PRO A 90 14.37 -10.54 -9.37
C PRO A 90 13.84 -11.69 -8.51
N ARG A 91 12.91 -12.45 -9.07
CA ARG A 91 12.37 -13.66 -8.44
C ARG A 91 13.21 -14.88 -8.84
N SER A 92 13.25 -15.89 -7.98
CA SER A 92 13.91 -17.16 -8.27
C SER A 92 13.30 -17.88 -9.49
N GLU A 93 11.98 -17.70 -9.69
CA GLU A 93 11.24 -18.30 -10.81
C GLU A 93 11.24 -17.44 -12.08
N GLY A 94 11.99 -16.34 -12.08
CA GLY A 94 12.07 -15.39 -13.18
C GLY A 94 11.12 -14.20 -13.03
N GLY A 95 11.41 -13.13 -13.74
CA GLY A 95 10.73 -11.87 -13.61
C GLY A 95 11.07 -11.14 -12.32
N PHE A 96 10.28 -10.13 -11.98
CA PHE A 96 10.45 -9.31 -10.79
C PHE A 96 9.30 -9.52 -9.82
N GLY A 97 9.58 -9.34 -8.54
CA GLY A 97 8.59 -9.42 -7.47
C GLY A 97 8.76 -8.29 -6.49
N LEU A 98 7.78 -8.15 -5.62
CA LEU A 98 7.77 -7.15 -4.55
C LEU A 98 8.05 -7.82 -3.20
N ASP A 99 8.63 -7.04 -2.30
CA ASP A 99 8.84 -7.37 -0.89
C ASP A 99 8.21 -6.25 -0.06
N ILE A 100 7.34 -6.59 0.91
CA ILE A 100 6.48 -5.58 1.55
C ILE A 100 6.50 -5.70 3.07
N ASP A 101 6.72 -4.56 3.73
CA ASP A 101 6.54 -4.40 5.17
C ASP A 101 5.52 -3.30 5.45
N LEU A 102 4.64 -3.51 6.42
CA LEU A 102 3.76 -2.49 6.98
C LEU A 102 4.08 -2.31 8.45
N ALA A 103 4.50 -1.12 8.83
CA ALA A 103 4.72 -0.73 10.22
C ALA A 103 3.56 0.19 10.66
N ASP A 104 2.79 -0.27 11.63
CA ASP A 104 1.55 0.35 12.06
C ASP A 104 1.75 1.04 13.40
N SER A 105 1.58 2.36 13.43
CA SER A 105 1.65 3.17 14.65
C SER A 105 0.24 3.57 15.08
N LEU A 106 -0.17 3.09 16.24
CA LEU A 106 -1.50 3.31 16.82
C LEU A 106 -1.36 3.89 18.22
N PRO A 107 -0.94 5.18 18.34
CA PRO A 107 -0.68 5.79 19.63
C PRO A 107 -1.87 5.75 20.56
N GLY A 108 -1.62 5.39 21.82
CA GLY A 108 -2.65 5.33 22.86
C GLY A 108 -3.43 4.03 22.93
N LEU A 109 -3.29 3.11 21.98
CA LEU A 109 -3.87 1.79 22.08
C LEU A 109 -2.96 0.84 22.87
N ALA A 110 -3.56 -0.04 23.66
CA ALA A 110 -2.84 -1.17 24.25
C ALA A 110 -2.29 -2.04 23.11
N ARG A 111 -1.10 -2.61 23.31
CA ARG A 111 -0.43 -3.40 22.26
C ARG A 111 -1.29 -4.55 21.73
N ALA A 112 -1.96 -5.26 22.62
CA ALA A 112 -2.82 -6.38 22.22
C ALA A 112 -4.00 -5.91 21.35
N ASP A 113 -4.59 -4.76 21.66
CA ASP A 113 -5.68 -4.18 20.88
C ASP A 113 -5.19 -3.70 19.51
N ALA A 114 -4.01 -3.08 19.46
CA ALA A 114 -3.39 -2.63 18.22
C ALA A 114 -3.07 -3.84 17.30
N GLU A 115 -2.46 -4.87 17.84
CA GLU A 115 -2.14 -6.08 17.08
C GLU A 115 -3.40 -6.78 16.54
N ALA A 116 -4.46 -6.87 17.36
CA ALA A 116 -5.73 -7.44 16.92
C ALA A 116 -6.40 -6.61 15.82
N LEU A 117 -6.33 -5.29 15.91
CA LEU A 117 -6.87 -4.38 14.89
C LEU A 117 -6.11 -4.53 13.56
N VAL A 118 -4.78 -4.55 13.62
CA VAL A 118 -3.92 -4.71 12.44
C VAL A 118 -4.19 -6.05 11.75
N GLU A 119 -4.29 -7.13 12.50
CA GLU A 119 -4.58 -8.45 11.95
C GLU A 119 -5.93 -8.49 11.23
N LYS A 120 -6.98 -7.93 11.85
CA LYS A 120 -8.30 -7.84 11.23
C LYS A 120 -8.28 -6.95 9.99
N ALA A 121 -7.56 -5.83 10.03
CA ALA A 121 -7.40 -4.93 8.89
C ALA A 121 -6.74 -5.64 7.70
N HIS A 122 -5.75 -6.48 7.96
CA HIS A 122 -5.09 -7.28 6.92
C HIS A 122 -6.07 -8.22 6.20
N HIS A 123 -7.07 -8.74 6.89
CA HIS A 123 -8.12 -9.55 6.24
C HIS A 123 -9.11 -8.73 5.41
N VAL A 124 -9.31 -7.45 5.75
CA VAL A 124 -10.32 -6.57 5.13
C VAL A 124 -9.73 -5.73 4.00
N CYS A 125 -8.46 -5.35 4.10
CA CYS A 125 -7.80 -4.45 3.15
C CYS A 125 -7.77 -5.06 1.74
N PRO A 126 -8.28 -4.34 0.71
CA PRO A 126 -8.26 -4.82 -0.66
C PRO A 126 -6.84 -5.02 -1.22
N TYR A 127 -5.85 -4.22 -0.81
CA TYR A 127 -4.45 -4.44 -1.19
C TYR A 127 -3.90 -5.72 -0.55
N SER A 128 -4.23 -5.98 0.71
CA SER A 128 -3.86 -7.25 1.36
C SER A 128 -4.53 -8.45 0.68
N ASN A 129 -5.76 -8.29 0.22
CA ASN A 129 -6.43 -9.32 -0.58
C ASN A 129 -5.68 -9.60 -1.89
N ALA A 130 -5.17 -8.55 -2.54
CA ALA A 130 -4.41 -8.68 -3.79
C ALA A 130 -3.03 -9.33 -3.58
N THR A 131 -2.41 -9.13 -2.42
CA THR A 131 -1.06 -9.66 -2.12
C THR A 131 -1.09 -11.05 -1.48
N ARG A 132 -2.13 -11.36 -0.71
CA ARG A 132 -2.23 -12.62 0.07
C ARG A 132 -2.10 -13.84 -0.84
N GLY A 133 -1.25 -14.79 -0.41
CA GLY A 133 -0.99 -16.01 -1.16
C GLY A 133 -0.06 -15.80 -2.36
N ASN A 134 0.42 -14.59 -2.60
CA ASN A 134 1.34 -14.27 -3.68
C ASN A 134 2.59 -13.51 -3.21
N VAL A 135 2.41 -12.49 -2.40
CA VAL A 135 3.51 -11.71 -1.82
C VAL A 135 3.36 -11.73 -0.31
N ASP A 136 4.43 -12.09 0.39
CA ASP A 136 4.46 -12.04 1.84
C ASP A 136 4.49 -10.59 2.31
N VAL A 137 3.56 -10.23 3.16
CA VAL A 137 3.49 -8.90 3.78
C VAL A 137 3.76 -9.06 5.28
N ARG A 138 4.82 -8.44 5.75
CA ARG A 138 5.17 -8.45 7.18
C ARG A 138 4.48 -7.27 7.87
N LEU A 139 3.76 -7.58 8.94
CA LEU A 139 3.03 -6.60 9.76
C LEU A 139 3.77 -6.41 11.08
N THR A 140 3.97 -5.16 11.47
CA THR A 140 4.60 -4.81 12.75
C THR A 140 3.85 -3.65 13.39
N VAL A 141 3.49 -3.80 14.66
CA VAL A 141 2.97 -2.68 15.47
C VAL A 141 4.16 -1.99 16.14
N VAL A 142 4.28 -0.71 15.92
CA VAL A 142 5.38 0.11 16.45
C VAL A 142 4.91 1.15 17.45
#